data_5f1dfd4cea0bd0049b6be3f8e01842f6
#
_entry.id   5f1dfd4cea0bd0049b6be3f8e01842f6
#
_cell.length_a   1.000
_cell.length_b   1.000
_cell.length_c   1.000
_cell.angle_alpha   90.00
_cell.angle_beta   90.00
_cell.angle_gamma   90.00
#
_symmetry.space_group_name_H-M   'P 1'
#
loop_
_entity.id
_entity.type
_entity.pdbx_description
1 polymer ?
#
loop_
_entity_poly.entity_id
_entity_poly.type
_entity_poly.pdbx_seq_one_letter_code
_entity_poly.pdbx_strand_id
1 'polypeptide(L)'
;MAKSNIVLHEPEIPANTGNIGRTCVATGTRLHLIEPLGFSLSEKALKRAGMDYWKDLDVTTYLDFEDFLEKNPGAKIYYATTKAPQTYTDVHYEEDCYIMFGKESAGIPEDILVNNQETCVRIPMIGDIRSLNLSNSVAIVLYEALRQNNFDHMNLEGHLRNYDWK
;
A
#
# COMPACT_ATOMS: atom_id res chain seq x y z
N MET A 1 -0.33 -1.03 -19.72
CA MET A 1 -0.47 -2.01 -18.63
C MET A 1 -1.00 -1.31 -17.40
N ALA A 2 -2.12 -1.77 -16.87
CA ALA A 2 -2.68 -1.22 -15.65
C ALA A 2 -1.78 -1.56 -14.45
N LYS A 3 -1.69 -0.64 -13.50
CA LYS A 3 -0.89 -0.82 -12.29
C LYS A 3 -1.76 -0.58 -11.06
N SER A 4 -1.56 -1.40 -10.04
CA SER A 4 -2.13 -1.14 -8.73
C SER A 4 -1.48 0.10 -8.10
N ASN A 5 -2.17 0.69 -7.14
CA ASN A 5 -1.71 1.90 -6.47
C ASN A 5 -1.85 1.74 -4.96
N ILE A 6 -0.77 1.99 -4.25
CA ILE A 6 -0.77 2.06 -2.79
C ILE A 6 -0.72 3.53 -2.39
N VAL A 7 -1.59 3.93 -1.47
CA VAL A 7 -1.66 5.31 -0.96
C VAL A 7 -1.41 5.28 0.54
N LEU A 8 -0.43 6.06 0.99
CA LEU A 8 -0.13 6.21 2.42
C LEU A 8 -0.54 7.61 2.86
N HIS A 9 -1.48 7.68 3.80
CA HIS A 9 -1.98 8.93 4.33
C HIS A 9 -1.14 9.35 5.52
N GLU A 10 -0.26 10.32 5.34
CA GLU A 10 0.60 10.90 6.38
C GLU A 10 1.46 9.85 7.11
N PRO A 11 2.21 9.01 6.38
CA PRO A 11 3.04 7.97 7.04
C PRO A 11 4.09 8.61 7.93
N GLU A 12 4.34 7.97 9.08
CA GLU A 12 5.18 8.52 10.14
C GLU A 12 6.56 7.86 10.25
N ILE A 13 6.61 6.55 10.00
CA ILE A 13 7.81 5.75 10.27
C ILE A 13 8.55 5.43 8.96
N PRO A 14 9.78 5.96 8.79
CA PRO A 14 10.51 5.79 7.52
C PRO A 14 10.79 4.33 7.16
N ALA A 15 11.07 3.47 8.15
CA ALA A 15 11.31 2.05 7.89
C ALA A 15 10.10 1.35 7.26
N ASN A 16 8.88 1.70 7.68
CA ASN A 16 7.66 1.14 7.09
C ASN A 16 7.50 1.60 5.64
N THR A 17 7.65 2.89 5.38
CA THR A 17 7.55 3.42 4.01
C THR A 17 8.64 2.82 3.12
N GLY A 18 9.83 2.60 3.66
CA GLY A 18 10.91 1.93 2.93
C GLY A 18 10.54 0.51 2.53
N ASN A 19 10.03 -0.28 3.46
CA ASN A 19 9.60 -1.66 3.17
C ASN A 19 8.45 -1.68 2.16
N ILE A 20 7.50 -0.75 2.29
CA ILE A 20 6.38 -0.62 1.36
C ILE A 20 6.89 -0.29 -0.05
N GLY A 21 7.84 0.64 -0.16
CA GLY A 21 8.45 1.00 -1.44
C GLY A 21 9.10 -0.21 -2.12
N ARG A 22 9.79 -1.05 -1.35
CA ARG A 22 10.38 -2.28 -1.87
C ARG A 22 9.32 -3.23 -2.41
N THR A 23 8.22 -3.41 -1.69
CA THR A 23 7.10 -4.22 -2.15
C THR A 23 6.50 -3.66 -3.44
N CYS A 24 6.37 -2.33 -3.52
CA CYS A 24 5.85 -1.68 -4.72
C CYS A 24 6.76 -1.88 -5.94
N VAL A 25 8.08 -1.79 -5.76
CA VAL A 25 9.03 -2.08 -6.85
C VAL A 25 8.90 -3.54 -7.29
N ALA A 26 8.82 -4.47 -6.34
CA ALA A 26 8.72 -5.90 -6.62
C ALA A 26 7.44 -6.29 -7.38
N THR A 27 6.40 -5.50 -7.26
CA THR A 27 5.08 -5.79 -7.85
C THR A 27 4.69 -4.85 -8.99
N GLY A 28 5.53 -3.88 -9.33
CA GLY A 28 5.21 -2.88 -10.33
C GLY A 28 4.07 -1.94 -9.92
N THR A 29 3.92 -1.71 -8.63
CA THR A 29 2.87 -0.89 -8.04
C THR A 29 3.33 0.55 -7.87
N ARG A 30 2.44 1.52 -8.11
CA ARG A 30 2.71 2.94 -7.84
C ARG A 30 2.50 3.23 -6.37
N LEU A 31 3.37 4.09 -5.83
CA LEU A 31 3.26 4.54 -4.44
C LEU A 31 2.89 6.02 -4.41
N HIS A 32 1.86 6.34 -3.64
CA HIS A 32 1.37 7.71 -3.45
C HIS A 32 1.53 8.07 -1.97
N LEU A 33 2.21 9.17 -1.70
CA LEU A 33 2.46 9.63 -0.32
C LEU A 33 1.75 10.96 -0.09
N ILE A 34 0.85 10.99 0.87
CA ILE A 34 0.13 12.22 1.24
C ILE A 34 0.82 12.86 2.43
N GLU A 35 1.29 14.09 2.25
CA GLU A 35 1.95 14.86 3.30
C GLU A 35 0.96 15.36 4.37
N PRO A 36 1.41 15.64 5.62
CA PRO A 36 2.82 15.65 6.03
C PRO A 36 3.38 14.25 6.25
N LEU A 37 4.69 14.11 5.98
CA LEU A 37 5.41 12.87 6.25
C LEU A 37 6.19 13.03 7.55
N GLY A 38 6.29 11.95 8.33
CA GLY A 38 7.07 11.93 9.56
C GLY A 38 8.58 11.83 9.34
N PHE A 39 9.06 11.95 8.09
CA PHE A 39 10.47 11.79 7.71
C PHE A 39 10.76 12.57 6.44
N SER A 40 12.05 12.65 6.08
CA SER A 40 12.49 13.34 4.87
C SER A 40 12.67 12.36 3.71
N LEU A 41 12.25 12.77 2.50
CA LEU A 41 12.50 12.06 1.26
C LEU A 41 13.77 12.57 0.55
N SER A 42 14.63 13.33 1.23
CA SER A 42 15.88 13.79 0.63
C SER A 42 16.76 12.60 0.23
N GLU A 43 17.58 12.78 -0.80
CA GLU A 43 18.50 11.73 -1.28
C GLU A 43 19.38 11.21 -0.14
N LYS A 44 19.87 12.10 0.71
CA LYS A 44 20.71 11.75 1.85
C LYS A 44 19.96 10.88 2.87
N ALA A 45 18.71 11.23 3.17
CA ALA A 45 17.88 10.47 4.12
C ALA A 45 17.53 9.09 3.56
N LEU A 46 17.18 8.99 2.28
CA LEU A 46 16.87 7.73 1.62
C LEU A 46 18.08 6.80 1.60
N LYS A 47 19.26 7.32 1.28
CA LYS A 47 20.49 6.55 1.26
C LYS A 47 20.84 6.03 2.65
N ARG A 48 20.69 6.87 3.69
CA ARG A 48 20.93 6.49 5.08
C ARG A 48 19.99 5.39 5.54
N ALA A 49 18.76 5.38 5.06
CA ALA A 49 17.75 4.38 5.40
C ALA A 49 17.89 3.08 4.57
N GLY A 50 18.88 2.98 3.68
CA GLY A 50 19.11 1.80 2.85
C GLY A 50 18.08 1.61 1.74
N MET A 51 17.45 2.69 1.28
CA MET A 51 16.42 2.63 0.25
C MET A 51 17.01 2.76 -1.15
N ASP A 52 17.95 1.88 -1.51
CA ASP A 52 18.63 1.93 -2.81
C ASP A 52 17.70 1.72 -3.99
N TYR A 53 16.62 0.95 -3.80
CA TYR A 53 15.61 0.68 -4.82
C TYR A 53 14.68 1.87 -5.06
N TRP A 54 14.74 2.92 -4.23
CA TRP A 54 13.84 4.08 -4.33
C TRP A 54 13.87 4.75 -5.71
N LYS A 55 15.02 4.76 -6.34
CA LYS A 55 15.17 5.30 -7.71
C LYS A 55 14.35 4.56 -8.75
N ASP A 56 14.03 3.28 -8.50
CA ASP A 56 13.24 2.44 -9.41
C ASP A 56 11.75 2.48 -9.09
N LEU A 57 11.36 3.22 -8.05
CA LEU A 57 10.00 3.31 -7.57
C LEU A 57 9.25 4.44 -8.27
N ASP A 58 8.05 4.13 -8.73
CA ASP A 58 7.12 5.15 -9.24
C ASP A 58 6.41 5.74 -8.02
N VAL A 59 6.90 6.87 -7.52
CA VAL A 59 6.39 7.52 -6.31
C VAL A 59 5.98 8.95 -6.61
N THR A 60 4.82 9.36 -6.07
CA THR A 60 4.30 10.72 -6.17
C THR A 60 3.91 11.20 -4.78
N THR A 61 4.22 12.46 -4.46
CA THR A 61 3.82 13.08 -3.20
C THR A 61 2.72 14.10 -3.43
N TYR A 62 1.88 14.30 -2.43
CA TYR A 62 0.73 15.21 -2.47
C TYR A 62 0.71 16.05 -1.22
N LEU A 63 0.23 17.29 -1.33
CA LEU A 63 0.17 18.23 -0.20
C LEU A 63 -0.81 17.78 0.87
N ASP A 64 -1.93 17.18 0.45
CA ASP A 64 -2.99 16.70 1.33
C ASP A 64 -3.89 15.71 0.57
N PHE A 65 -4.91 15.20 1.23
CA PHE A 65 -5.85 14.26 0.62
C PHE A 65 -6.64 14.89 -0.54
N GLU A 66 -7.00 16.15 -0.43
CA GLU A 66 -7.72 16.85 -1.51
C GLU A 66 -6.85 17.00 -2.75
N ASP A 67 -5.57 17.33 -2.58
CA ASP A 67 -4.61 17.39 -3.68
C ASP A 67 -4.49 16.02 -4.37
N PHE A 68 -4.45 14.96 -3.58
CA PHE A 68 -4.44 13.59 -4.12
C PHE A 68 -5.68 13.30 -4.97
N LEU A 69 -6.87 13.64 -4.47
CA LEU A 69 -8.13 13.41 -5.22
C LEU A 69 -8.19 14.21 -6.50
N GLU A 70 -7.73 15.46 -6.49
CA GLU A 70 -7.71 16.32 -7.68
C GLU A 70 -6.81 15.76 -8.77
N LYS A 71 -5.65 15.23 -8.38
CA LYS A 71 -4.65 14.71 -9.33
C LYS A 71 -4.93 13.29 -9.80
N ASN A 72 -5.88 12.60 -9.16
CA ASN A 72 -6.28 11.24 -9.52
C ASN A 72 -7.80 11.17 -9.68
N PRO A 73 -8.37 11.92 -10.63
CA PRO A 73 -9.82 11.97 -10.79
C PRO A 73 -10.37 10.60 -11.16
N GLY A 74 -11.51 10.23 -10.56
CA GLY A 74 -12.14 8.95 -10.81
C GLY A 74 -11.45 7.75 -10.14
N ALA A 75 -10.49 7.98 -9.27
CA ALA A 75 -9.79 6.89 -8.56
C ALA A 75 -10.78 6.10 -7.71
N LYS A 76 -10.78 4.77 -7.90
CA LYS A 76 -11.53 3.87 -7.03
C LYS A 76 -10.62 3.48 -5.87
N ILE A 77 -10.97 3.92 -4.68
CA ILE A 77 -10.14 3.79 -3.49
C ILE A 77 -10.74 2.79 -2.52
N TYR A 78 -9.94 1.80 -2.10
CA TYR A 78 -10.25 0.92 -0.98
C TYR A 78 -9.48 1.41 0.23
N TYR A 79 -10.14 1.46 1.38
CA TYR A 79 -9.57 2.01 2.60
C TYR A 79 -9.31 0.87 3.57
N ALA A 80 -8.03 0.57 3.82
CA ALA A 80 -7.64 -0.48 4.76
C ALA A 80 -7.66 0.08 6.18
N THR A 81 -8.54 -0.43 7.00
CA THR A 81 -8.74 0.06 8.37
C THR A 81 -9.28 -1.07 9.25
N THR A 82 -8.80 -1.13 10.50
CA THR A 82 -9.31 -2.11 11.48
C THR A 82 -10.77 -1.85 11.87
N LYS A 83 -11.33 -0.72 11.46
CA LYS A 83 -12.72 -0.32 11.75
C LYS A 83 -13.70 -0.74 10.67
N ALA A 84 -13.25 -1.38 9.60
CA ALA A 84 -14.09 -1.76 8.48
C ALA A 84 -15.10 -2.86 8.86
N PRO A 85 -16.29 -2.84 8.25
CA PRO A 85 -17.34 -3.83 8.53
C PRO A 85 -17.21 -5.11 7.71
N GLN A 86 -16.16 -5.27 6.92
CA GLN A 86 -15.93 -6.44 6.07
C GLN A 86 -14.44 -6.72 5.96
N THR A 87 -14.09 -7.93 5.50
CA THR A 87 -12.70 -8.30 5.34
C THR A 87 -12.13 -7.84 3.99
N TYR A 88 -10.81 -7.78 3.91
CA TYR A 88 -10.12 -7.38 2.68
C TYR A 88 -10.34 -8.36 1.52
N THR A 89 -10.82 -9.56 1.81
CA THR A 89 -11.12 -10.57 0.79
C THR A 89 -12.55 -10.50 0.27
N ASP A 90 -13.42 -9.67 0.86
CA ASP A 90 -14.82 -9.59 0.49
C ASP A 90 -15.11 -8.66 -0.69
N VAL A 91 -14.13 -7.90 -1.14
CA VAL A 91 -14.30 -6.94 -2.24
C VAL A 91 -13.57 -7.38 -3.49
N HIS A 92 -13.98 -6.84 -4.63
CA HIS A 92 -13.31 -7.09 -5.90
C HIS A 92 -12.37 -5.92 -6.22
N TYR A 93 -11.07 -6.19 -6.29
CA TYR A 93 -10.06 -5.18 -6.63
C TYR A 93 -9.85 -5.14 -8.15
N GLU A 94 -10.11 -3.98 -8.74
CA GLU A 94 -9.79 -3.75 -10.14
C GLU A 94 -8.28 -3.58 -10.33
N GLU A 95 -7.78 -3.82 -11.53
CA GLU A 95 -6.33 -3.82 -11.81
C GLU A 95 -5.65 -2.50 -11.45
N ASP A 96 -6.34 -1.38 -11.65
CA ASP A 96 -5.81 -0.04 -11.41
C ASP A 96 -6.36 0.60 -10.14
N CYS A 97 -6.90 -0.19 -9.22
CA CYS A 97 -7.48 0.32 -7.98
C CYS A 97 -6.41 0.97 -7.09
N TYR A 98 -6.88 1.82 -6.19
CA TYR A 98 -6.06 2.46 -5.16
C TYR A 98 -6.40 1.83 -3.82
N ILE A 99 -5.40 1.47 -3.04
CA ILE A 99 -5.58 0.94 -1.68
C ILE A 99 -4.88 1.89 -0.73
N MET A 100 -5.67 2.55 0.12
CA MET A 100 -5.17 3.55 1.07
C MET A 100 -4.99 2.96 2.45
N PHE A 101 -3.88 3.32 3.08
CA PHE A 101 -3.54 2.97 4.47
C PHE A 101 -3.28 4.26 5.25
N GLY A 102 -3.65 4.25 6.53
CA GLY A 102 -3.43 5.38 7.40
C GLY A 102 -2.07 5.36 8.07
N LYS A 103 -1.78 6.43 8.82
CA LYS A 103 -0.54 6.54 9.57
C LYS A 103 -0.51 5.55 10.73
N GLU A 104 0.70 5.20 11.16
CA GLU A 104 0.92 4.14 12.13
C GLU A 104 0.24 4.40 13.48
N SER A 105 0.18 5.65 13.92
CA SER A 105 -0.34 6.01 15.24
C SER A 105 -1.87 6.13 15.33
N ALA A 106 -2.56 6.36 14.19
CA ALA A 106 -3.99 6.71 14.24
C ALA A 106 -4.84 6.13 13.12
N GLY A 107 -4.23 5.56 12.07
CA GLY A 107 -4.96 5.07 10.92
C GLY A 107 -5.52 6.19 10.04
N ILE A 108 -6.52 5.85 9.23
CA ILE A 108 -7.18 6.80 8.34
C ILE A 108 -8.20 7.61 9.16
N PRO A 109 -8.29 8.94 8.95
CA PRO A 109 -9.31 9.76 9.63
C PRO A 109 -10.73 9.25 9.39
N GLU A 110 -11.54 9.22 10.44
CA GLU A 110 -12.91 8.68 10.35
C GLU A 110 -13.85 9.48 9.46
N ASP A 111 -13.59 10.77 9.30
CA ASP A 111 -14.36 11.61 8.39
C ASP A 111 -14.20 11.19 6.92
N ILE A 112 -13.04 10.60 6.57
CA ILE A 112 -12.84 10.00 5.25
C ILE A 112 -13.57 8.66 5.16
N LEU A 113 -13.48 7.84 6.21
CA LEU A 113 -14.04 6.48 6.20
C LEU A 113 -15.56 6.45 6.16
N VAL A 114 -16.21 7.33 6.90
CA VAL A 114 -17.66 7.30 7.11
C VAL A 114 -18.46 7.39 5.81
N ASN A 115 -17.92 8.07 4.82
CA ASN A 115 -18.56 8.24 3.52
C ASN A 115 -18.21 7.13 2.52
N ASN A 116 -17.39 6.15 2.93
CA ASN A 116 -16.84 5.13 2.04
C ASN A 116 -16.97 3.71 2.61
N GLN A 117 -18.03 3.45 3.35
CA GLN A 117 -18.21 2.18 4.05
C GLN A 117 -18.04 0.95 3.14
N GLU A 118 -18.56 1.00 1.92
CA GLU A 118 -18.56 -0.12 0.99
C GLU A 118 -17.15 -0.53 0.54
N THR A 119 -16.22 0.39 0.57
CA THR A 119 -14.83 0.14 0.17
C THR A 119 -13.85 0.14 1.34
N CYS A 120 -14.34 0.20 2.57
CA CYS A 120 -13.51 -0.02 3.75
C CYS A 120 -13.34 -1.52 3.99
N VAL A 121 -12.10 -1.94 4.17
CA VAL A 121 -11.76 -3.36 4.35
C VAL A 121 -10.80 -3.55 5.51
N ARG A 122 -10.85 -4.70 6.15
CA ARG A 122 -9.95 -5.00 7.25
C ARG A 122 -9.25 -6.34 7.08
N ILE A 123 -8.08 -6.46 7.69
CA ILE A 123 -7.40 -7.75 7.84
C ILE A 123 -7.91 -8.36 9.14
N PRO A 124 -8.43 -9.61 9.12
CA PRO A 124 -8.89 -10.28 10.34
C PRO A 124 -7.73 -10.47 11.34
N MET A 125 -8.05 -10.30 12.62
CA MET A 125 -7.11 -10.51 13.73
C MET A 125 -7.86 -11.16 14.89
N ILE A 126 -7.14 -11.92 15.71
CA ILE A 126 -7.72 -12.51 16.92
C ILE A 126 -7.51 -11.59 18.12
N GLY A 127 -8.44 -11.65 19.07
CA GLY A 127 -8.34 -10.93 20.35
C GLY A 127 -8.39 -9.42 20.18
N ASP A 128 -7.73 -8.74 21.11
CA ASP A 128 -7.75 -7.28 21.23
C ASP A 128 -6.53 -6.62 20.59
N ILE A 129 -5.89 -7.28 19.65
CA ILE A 129 -4.77 -6.71 18.90
C ILE A 129 -5.28 -5.50 18.10
N ARG A 130 -4.61 -4.35 18.26
CA ARG A 130 -5.06 -3.10 17.67
C ARG A 130 -4.82 -3.03 16.17
N SER A 131 -3.63 -3.48 15.72
CA SER A 131 -3.27 -3.43 14.30
C SER A 131 -2.02 -4.27 14.05
N LEU A 132 -1.82 -4.62 12.79
CA LEU A 132 -0.57 -5.20 12.32
C LEU A 132 0.39 -4.07 11.94
N ASN A 133 1.67 -4.39 11.86
CA ASN A 133 2.66 -3.47 11.29
C ASN A 133 2.18 -2.98 9.92
N LEU A 134 2.36 -1.68 9.65
CA LEU A 134 1.86 -1.06 8.42
C LEU A 134 2.40 -1.72 7.16
N SER A 135 3.69 -1.98 7.08
CA SER A 135 4.29 -2.59 5.88
C SER A 135 3.78 -4.01 5.65
N ASN A 136 3.53 -4.76 6.71
CA ASN A 136 2.92 -6.09 6.62
C ASN A 136 1.49 -5.99 6.08
N SER A 137 0.71 -5.05 6.61
CA SER A 137 -0.67 -4.83 6.17
C SER A 137 -0.74 -4.50 4.69
N VAL A 138 0.14 -3.63 4.22
CA VAL A 138 0.21 -3.27 2.79
C VAL A 138 0.48 -4.49 1.94
N ALA A 139 1.48 -5.31 2.32
CA ALA A 139 1.82 -6.51 1.56
C ALA A 139 0.64 -7.49 1.50
N ILE A 140 -0.04 -7.71 2.62
CA ILE A 140 -1.17 -8.65 2.69
C ILE A 140 -2.29 -8.22 1.73
N VAL A 141 -2.73 -6.96 1.82
CA VAL A 141 -3.88 -6.49 1.02
C VAL A 141 -3.49 -6.36 -0.45
N LEU A 142 -2.30 -5.83 -0.73
CA LEU A 142 -1.82 -5.69 -2.11
C LEU A 142 -1.75 -7.06 -2.81
N TYR A 143 -1.20 -8.08 -2.15
CA TYR A 143 -1.09 -9.40 -2.76
C TYR A 143 -2.44 -10.08 -2.95
N GLU A 144 -3.45 -9.77 -2.15
CA GLU A 144 -4.81 -10.23 -2.44
C GLU A 144 -5.35 -9.58 -3.71
N ALA A 145 -5.13 -8.28 -3.89
CA ALA A 145 -5.53 -7.59 -5.12
C ALA A 145 -4.82 -8.18 -6.35
N LEU A 146 -3.53 -8.45 -6.22
CA LEU A 146 -2.75 -9.06 -7.29
C LEU A 146 -3.22 -10.48 -7.60
N ARG A 147 -3.54 -11.26 -6.55
CA ARG A 147 -4.08 -12.62 -6.72
C ARG A 147 -5.39 -12.59 -7.49
N GLN A 148 -6.29 -11.69 -7.16
CA GLN A 148 -7.57 -11.56 -7.86
C GLN A 148 -7.38 -11.23 -9.35
N ASN A 149 -6.30 -10.55 -9.67
CA ASN A 149 -5.95 -10.21 -11.05
C ASN A 149 -4.90 -11.18 -11.64
N ASN A 150 -4.84 -12.39 -11.08
CA ASN A 150 -4.05 -13.53 -11.59
C ASN A 150 -2.53 -13.28 -11.61
N PHE A 151 -2.02 -12.40 -10.73
CA PHE A 151 -0.60 -12.04 -10.68
C PHE A 151 -0.05 -11.66 -12.05
N ASP A 152 -0.84 -10.91 -12.80
CA ASP A 152 -0.53 -10.55 -14.18
C ASP A 152 0.85 -9.89 -14.29
N HIS A 153 1.65 -10.32 -15.26
CA HIS A 153 3.02 -9.85 -15.51
C HIS A 153 4.04 -10.17 -14.42
N MET A 154 3.70 -11.05 -13.48
CA MET A 154 4.61 -11.47 -12.42
C MET A 154 5.21 -12.84 -12.69
N ASN A 155 6.39 -13.10 -12.14
CA ASN A 155 7.01 -14.42 -12.22
C ASN A 155 6.33 -15.38 -11.25
N LEU A 156 5.76 -16.46 -11.75
CA LEU A 156 4.98 -17.42 -10.97
C LEU A 156 5.80 -18.63 -10.52
N GLU A 157 6.95 -18.87 -11.15
CA GLU A 157 7.78 -20.03 -10.88
C GLU A 157 9.22 -19.63 -10.61
N GLY A 158 9.87 -20.40 -9.77
CA GLY A 158 11.28 -20.21 -9.45
C GLY A 158 12.09 -21.44 -9.82
N HIS A 159 13.41 -21.28 -9.81
CA HIS A 159 14.35 -22.33 -10.11
C HIS A 159 15.39 -22.43 -8.99
N LEU A 160 15.87 -23.65 -8.74
CA LEU A 160 16.99 -23.84 -7.83
C LEU A 160 18.28 -23.40 -8.55
N ARG A 161 19.23 -22.89 -7.78
CA ARG A 161 20.50 -22.42 -8.36
C ARG A 161 21.42 -23.55 -8.75
N ASN A 162 21.50 -24.59 -7.92
CA ASN A 162 22.49 -25.66 -8.08
C ASN A 162 21.87 -27.03 -8.34
N TYR A 163 20.57 -27.14 -8.35
CA TYR A 163 19.83 -28.40 -8.53
C TYR A 163 18.60 -28.16 -9.38
N ASP A 164 17.98 -29.22 -9.85
CA ASP A 164 16.70 -29.17 -10.54
C ASP A 164 15.59 -29.70 -9.64
N TRP A 165 14.42 -29.13 -9.75
CA TRP A 165 13.24 -29.68 -9.06
C TRP A 165 12.93 -31.07 -9.66
N LYS A 166 12.54 -32.01 -8.80
CA LYS A 166 12.21 -33.39 -9.20
C LYS A 166 10.73 -33.56 -9.46
#